data_864467f0957091abd3b5e3c3e46aa19e
#
_entry.id   864467f0957091abd3b5e3c3e46aa19e
#
_cell.length_a   1.000
_cell.length_b   1.000
_cell.length_c   1.000
_cell.angle_alpha   90.00
_cell.angle_beta   90.00
_cell.angle_gamma   90.00
#
_symmetry.space_group_name_H-M   'P 1'
#
loop_
_entity.id
_entity.type
_entity.pdbx_description
1 polymer ?
#
loop_
_entity_poly.entity_id
_entity_poly.type
_entity_poly.pdbx_seq_one_letter_code
_entity_poly.pdbx_strand_id
1 'polypeptide(L)'
;YEEGTKVYAHSTFQKGFFDQNNLLRPILTERGMKQFGHFLPDSLKRGHGLGFTLNFDFEQPPVIYPTQFFQKQTSNITISGVELEIQHTPGETDDQIIIYYPEKNVVISADNYYMRFPNLYTIRGTSYRDTKSWYQSVDAMRSYKPEYLISCHGPFLSGEDVIEERLTIYR
;
A
#
# COMPACT_ATOMS: atom_id res chain seq x y z
N TYR A 1 -18.43 -1.63 8.66
CA TYR A 1 -18.52 -2.95 8.03
C TYR A 1 -19.66 -3.72 8.66
N GLU A 2 -20.43 -4.42 7.82
CA GLU A 2 -21.44 -5.34 8.31
C GLU A 2 -20.79 -6.60 8.87
N GLU A 3 -21.40 -7.20 9.90
CA GLU A 3 -20.92 -8.46 10.46
C GLU A 3 -20.89 -9.55 9.36
N GLY A 4 -19.80 -10.28 9.27
CA GLY A 4 -19.59 -11.29 8.21
C GLY A 4 -18.93 -10.79 6.92
N THR A 5 -18.63 -9.49 6.79
CA THR A 5 -17.85 -8.97 5.66
C THR A 5 -16.49 -9.65 5.58
N LYS A 6 -16.16 -10.22 4.42
CA LYS A 6 -14.85 -10.85 4.19
C LYS A 6 -13.81 -9.78 3.94
N VAL A 7 -12.71 -9.84 4.67
CA VAL A 7 -11.53 -8.97 4.51
C VAL A 7 -10.37 -9.86 4.08
N TYR A 8 -9.78 -9.54 2.94
CA TYR A 8 -8.75 -10.38 2.32
C TYR A 8 -7.36 -9.74 2.49
N ALA A 9 -6.35 -10.56 2.75
CA ALA A 9 -4.94 -10.15 2.75
C ALA A 9 -4.03 -11.31 2.32
N HIS A 10 -2.79 -11.00 1.98
CA HIS A 10 -1.76 -12.03 1.83
C HIS A 10 -1.31 -12.53 3.21
N SER A 11 -0.90 -13.79 3.32
CA SER A 11 -0.53 -14.42 4.61
C SER A 11 0.65 -13.74 5.31
N THR A 12 1.53 -13.06 4.57
CA THR A 12 2.63 -12.27 5.14
C THR A 12 2.18 -11.06 5.97
N PHE A 13 0.93 -10.60 5.79
CA PHE A 13 0.32 -9.56 6.62
C PHE A 13 0.45 -9.84 8.12
N GLN A 14 0.22 -11.09 8.54
CA GLN A 14 0.22 -11.46 9.96
C GLN A 14 1.55 -11.13 10.63
N LYS A 15 2.66 -11.46 9.98
CA LYS A 15 3.99 -11.18 10.51
C LYS A 15 4.26 -9.66 10.57
N GLY A 16 4.00 -8.94 9.48
CA GLY A 16 4.21 -7.50 9.41
C GLY A 16 3.37 -6.74 10.44
N PHE A 17 2.10 -7.12 10.58
CA PHE A 17 1.19 -6.56 11.57
C PHE A 17 1.67 -6.81 13.01
N PHE A 18 2.09 -8.03 13.32
CA PHE A 18 2.60 -8.38 14.64
C PHE A 18 3.88 -7.60 14.98
N ASP A 19 4.85 -7.59 14.07
CA ASP A 19 6.14 -6.90 14.27
C ASP A 19 5.93 -5.40 14.53
N GLN A 20 5.10 -4.74 13.73
CA GLN A 20 4.85 -3.30 13.85
C GLN A 20 4.03 -2.93 15.09
N ASN A 21 3.04 -3.73 15.46
CA ASN A 21 2.14 -3.40 16.56
C ASN A 21 2.61 -3.88 17.93
N ASN A 22 3.57 -4.78 17.99
CA ASN A 22 4.09 -5.31 19.25
C ASN A 22 5.56 -4.98 19.46
N LEU A 23 6.46 -5.60 18.70
CA LEU A 23 7.90 -5.49 18.95
C LEU A 23 8.45 -4.10 18.64
N LEU A 24 8.06 -3.53 17.51
CA LEU A 24 8.62 -2.26 17.01
C LEU A 24 7.79 -1.04 17.41
N ARG A 25 6.57 -1.23 17.89
CA ARG A 25 5.62 -0.14 18.19
C ARG A 25 6.21 0.98 19.05
N PRO A 26 6.87 0.73 20.19
CA PRO A 26 7.40 1.82 21.01
C PRO A 26 8.42 2.68 20.26
N ILE A 27 9.33 2.04 19.52
CA ILE A 27 10.38 2.72 18.75
C ILE A 27 9.79 3.48 17.57
N LEU A 28 8.87 2.87 16.82
CA LEU A 28 8.22 3.50 15.67
C LEU A 28 7.33 4.66 16.10
N THR A 29 6.64 4.55 17.25
CA THR A 29 5.84 5.63 17.82
C THR A 29 6.72 6.82 18.17
N GLU A 30 7.79 6.64 18.95
CA GLU A 30 8.69 7.73 19.33
C GLU A 30 9.32 8.41 18.12
N ARG A 31 9.80 7.63 17.16
CA ARG A 31 10.38 8.16 15.93
C ARG A 31 9.35 8.85 15.03
N GLY A 32 8.13 8.31 14.96
CA GLY A 32 7.02 8.93 14.26
C GLY A 32 6.67 10.29 14.86
N MET A 33 6.60 10.39 16.18
CA MET A 33 6.36 11.68 16.87
C MET A 33 7.44 12.70 16.53
N LYS A 34 8.71 12.31 16.44
CA LYS A 34 9.81 13.17 15.99
C LYS A 34 9.67 13.56 14.51
N GLN A 35 9.42 12.60 13.64
CA GLN A 35 9.28 12.82 12.20
C GLN A 35 8.16 13.82 11.87
N PHE A 36 7.03 13.71 12.56
CA PHE A 36 5.85 14.53 12.31
C PHE A 36 5.76 15.77 13.21
N GLY A 37 6.84 16.10 13.94
CA GLY A 37 6.96 17.33 14.70
C GLY A 37 6.03 17.41 15.92
N HIS A 38 5.60 16.29 16.51
CA HIS A 38 4.73 16.29 17.68
C HIS A 38 5.35 16.97 18.91
N PHE A 39 6.69 17.00 18.99
CA PHE A 39 7.42 17.67 20.06
C PHE A 39 7.69 19.16 19.80
N LEU A 40 7.30 19.68 18.64
CA LEU A 40 7.44 21.11 18.36
C LEU A 40 6.41 21.91 19.15
N PRO A 41 6.72 23.18 19.50
CA PRO A 41 5.73 24.12 20.01
C PRO A 41 4.57 24.29 19.03
N ASP A 42 3.35 24.51 19.52
CA ASP A 42 2.14 24.59 18.68
C ASP A 42 2.25 25.64 17.57
N SER A 43 2.96 26.74 17.83
CA SER A 43 3.24 27.79 16.83
C SER A 43 4.04 27.28 15.61
N LEU A 44 4.76 26.16 15.74
CA LEU A 44 5.58 25.53 14.68
C LEU A 44 4.97 24.25 14.12
N LYS A 45 3.91 23.73 14.73
CA LYS A 45 3.17 22.56 14.25
C LYS A 45 2.31 22.94 13.03
N ARG A 46 2.92 23.00 11.86
CA ARG A 46 2.21 23.31 10.61
C ARG A 46 2.10 22.06 9.75
N GLY A 47 0.96 21.35 9.87
CA GLY A 47 0.59 20.28 8.93
C GLY A 47 1.42 19.01 9.00
N HIS A 48 2.22 18.79 10.02
CA HIS A 48 3.05 17.58 10.23
C HIS A 48 3.92 17.19 8.99
N GLY A 49 4.14 18.13 8.07
CA GLY A 49 4.81 17.88 6.80
C GLY A 49 3.92 17.21 5.72
N LEU A 50 2.64 16.95 6.02
CA LEU A 50 1.72 16.23 5.14
C LEU A 50 0.57 17.11 4.61
N GLY A 51 0.49 18.38 4.99
CA GLY A 51 -0.58 19.29 4.63
C GLY A 51 -1.26 19.90 5.86
N PHE A 52 -2.48 20.37 5.71
CA PHE A 52 -3.21 20.99 6.83
C PHE A 52 -3.51 19.96 7.90
N THR A 53 -3.24 20.33 9.16
CA THR A 53 -3.67 19.55 10.32
C THR A 53 -5.19 19.63 10.41
N LEU A 54 -5.84 18.52 10.18
CA LEU A 54 -7.27 18.40 10.46
C LEU A 54 -7.41 18.07 11.95
N ASN A 55 -8.11 18.92 12.70
CA ASN A 55 -8.48 18.61 14.07
C ASN A 55 -9.61 17.57 14.03
N PHE A 56 -9.22 16.32 14.01
CA PHE A 56 -10.17 15.24 14.26
C PHE A 56 -9.99 14.78 15.71
N ASP A 57 -11.08 14.73 16.47
CA ASP A 57 -11.15 13.90 17.66
C ASP A 57 -11.16 12.42 17.18
N PHE A 58 -9.98 11.90 16.91
CA PHE A 58 -9.85 10.50 16.55
C PHE A 58 -9.85 9.63 17.81
N GLU A 59 -10.97 9.01 18.09
CA GLU A 59 -10.88 7.64 18.60
C GLU A 59 -10.23 6.81 17.49
N GLN A 60 -9.10 6.18 17.78
CA GLN A 60 -8.46 5.32 16.76
C GLN A 60 -9.47 4.25 16.33
N PRO A 61 -9.84 4.16 15.05
CA PRO A 61 -10.78 3.16 14.61
C PRO A 61 -10.21 1.77 14.95
N PRO A 62 -11.04 0.81 15.35
CA PRO A 62 -10.58 -0.53 15.62
C PRO A 62 -9.91 -1.10 14.37
N VAL A 63 -8.80 -1.79 14.57
CA VAL A 63 -8.14 -2.48 13.45
C VAL A 63 -9.04 -3.60 12.96
N ILE A 64 -9.40 -3.55 11.67
CA ILE A 64 -10.15 -4.62 11.02
C ILE A 64 -9.14 -5.68 10.60
N TYR A 65 -9.17 -6.82 11.31
CA TYR A 65 -8.26 -7.91 11.01
C TYR A 65 -8.78 -8.73 9.82
N PRO A 66 -7.90 -9.13 8.86
CA PRO A 66 -8.30 -9.96 7.73
C PRO A 66 -8.91 -11.29 8.18
N THR A 67 -9.97 -11.69 7.48
CA THR A 67 -10.70 -12.94 7.75
C THR A 67 -10.36 -14.04 6.75
N GLN A 68 -9.74 -13.66 5.62
CA GLN A 68 -9.35 -14.56 4.55
C GLN A 68 -7.90 -14.27 4.13
N PHE A 69 -7.08 -15.31 3.98
CA PHE A 69 -5.68 -15.15 3.63
C PHE A 69 -5.33 -15.90 2.35
N PHE A 70 -4.67 -15.19 1.42
CA PHE A 70 -4.00 -15.79 0.27
C PHE A 70 -2.61 -16.28 0.68
N GLN A 71 -2.19 -17.41 0.12
CA GLN A 71 -0.84 -17.97 0.32
C GLN A 71 -0.07 -18.11 -0.99
N LYS A 72 -0.78 -18.07 -2.10
CA LYS A 72 -0.19 -18.23 -3.43
C LYS A 72 0.27 -16.89 -3.99
N GLN A 73 1.24 -16.94 -4.88
CA GLN A 73 1.70 -15.77 -5.62
C GLN A 73 0.55 -15.10 -6.38
N THR A 74 -0.33 -15.88 -6.98
CA THR A 74 -1.52 -15.40 -7.69
C THR A 74 -2.75 -16.21 -7.25
N SER A 75 -3.87 -15.54 -7.09
CA SER A 75 -5.16 -16.11 -6.69
C SER A 75 -6.30 -15.41 -7.43
N ASN A 76 -7.28 -16.17 -7.89
CA ASN A 76 -8.50 -15.64 -8.48
C ASN A 76 -9.62 -15.65 -7.44
N ILE A 77 -10.40 -14.59 -7.40
CA ILE A 77 -11.60 -14.48 -6.57
C ILE A 77 -12.75 -13.92 -7.39
N THR A 78 -13.97 -14.31 -7.00
CA THR A 78 -15.18 -13.73 -7.56
C THR A 78 -15.94 -13.03 -6.42
N ILE A 79 -16.19 -11.72 -6.57
CA ILE A 79 -16.93 -10.93 -5.60
C ILE A 79 -18.14 -10.30 -6.30
N SER A 80 -19.35 -10.65 -5.87
CA SER A 80 -20.60 -10.15 -6.47
C SER A 80 -20.66 -10.31 -8.00
N GLY A 81 -20.12 -11.42 -8.52
CA GLY A 81 -20.08 -11.70 -9.97
C GLY A 81 -18.90 -11.05 -10.72
N VAL A 82 -18.09 -10.25 -10.05
CA VAL A 82 -16.86 -9.65 -10.62
C VAL A 82 -15.69 -10.58 -10.38
N GLU A 83 -15.03 -10.99 -11.46
CA GLU A 83 -13.81 -11.80 -11.40
C GLU A 83 -12.58 -10.90 -11.26
N LEU A 84 -11.75 -11.19 -10.27
CA LEU A 84 -10.53 -10.45 -9.95
C LEU A 84 -9.37 -11.44 -9.82
N GLU A 85 -8.22 -11.05 -10.34
CA GLU A 85 -6.96 -11.72 -10.04
C GLU A 85 -6.18 -10.89 -9.01
N ILE A 86 -5.72 -11.54 -7.95
CA ILE A 86 -4.92 -10.93 -6.90
C ILE A 86 -3.52 -11.51 -6.98
N GLN A 87 -2.52 -10.65 -7.11
CA GLN A 87 -1.13 -11.07 -7.14
C GLN A 87 -0.37 -10.48 -5.94
N HIS A 88 0.40 -11.31 -5.25
CA HIS A 88 1.33 -10.88 -4.20
C HIS A 88 2.52 -10.17 -4.84
N THR A 89 2.73 -8.93 -4.48
CA THR A 89 3.71 -8.02 -5.09
C THR A 89 4.40 -7.18 -4.01
N PRO A 90 5.35 -7.78 -3.26
CA PRO A 90 6.10 -7.06 -2.23
C PRO A 90 6.75 -5.78 -2.78
N GLY A 91 6.68 -4.70 -2.01
CA GLY A 91 7.23 -3.40 -2.39
C GLY A 91 7.21 -2.43 -1.21
N GLU A 92 6.19 -1.58 -1.10
CA GLU A 92 6.00 -0.68 0.06
C GLU A 92 5.95 -1.48 1.37
N THR A 93 5.29 -2.64 1.36
CA THR A 93 5.28 -3.65 2.43
C THR A 93 5.44 -5.06 1.87
N ASP A 94 5.85 -6.01 2.73
CA ASP A 94 6.04 -7.41 2.34
C ASP A 94 4.72 -8.11 1.99
N ASP A 95 3.60 -7.60 2.44
CA ASP A 95 2.25 -8.17 2.22
C ASP A 95 1.49 -7.47 1.10
N GLN A 96 2.12 -6.54 0.41
CA GLN A 96 1.52 -5.79 -0.68
C GLN A 96 0.95 -6.72 -1.76
N ILE A 97 -0.23 -6.39 -2.23
CA ILE A 97 -0.89 -7.07 -3.35
C ILE A 97 -1.28 -6.04 -4.40
N ILE A 98 -1.35 -6.49 -5.64
CA ILE A 98 -2.08 -5.78 -6.70
C ILE A 98 -3.34 -6.56 -7.04
N ILE A 99 -4.33 -5.85 -7.56
CA ILE A 99 -5.59 -6.44 -8.03
C ILE A 99 -5.72 -6.13 -9.51
N TYR A 100 -5.88 -7.17 -10.33
CA TYR A 100 -6.19 -7.04 -11.74
C TYR A 100 -7.66 -7.35 -11.98
N TYR A 101 -8.33 -6.45 -12.69
CA TYR A 101 -9.71 -6.62 -13.15
C TYR A 101 -9.71 -6.85 -14.67
N PRO A 102 -9.80 -8.12 -15.13
CA PRO A 102 -9.62 -8.46 -16.55
C PRO A 102 -10.66 -7.84 -17.47
N GLU A 103 -11.94 -7.80 -17.05
CA GLU A 103 -13.05 -7.28 -17.89
C GLU A 103 -12.83 -5.83 -18.32
N LYS A 104 -12.21 -5.03 -17.48
CA LYS A 104 -11.95 -3.60 -17.75
C LYS A 104 -10.49 -3.29 -17.99
N ASN A 105 -9.62 -4.30 -18.02
CA ASN A 105 -8.17 -4.17 -18.15
C ASN A 105 -7.58 -3.14 -17.17
N VAL A 106 -7.94 -3.26 -15.89
CA VAL A 106 -7.53 -2.34 -14.81
C VAL A 106 -6.59 -3.04 -13.85
N VAL A 107 -5.46 -2.42 -13.55
CA VAL A 107 -4.60 -2.80 -12.41
C VAL A 107 -4.77 -1.78 -11.28
N ILE A 108 -5.06 -2.26 -10.08
CA ILE A 108 -5.03 -1.48 -8.84
C ILE A 108 -3.72 -1.82 -8.16
N SER A 109 -2.79 -0.86 -8.14
CA SER A 109 -1.38 -1.08 -7.75
C SER A 109 -1.12 -0.88 -6.27
N ALA A 110 -2.10 -0.38 -5.51
CA ALA A 110 -1.87 0.13 -4.17
C ALA A 110 -0.68 1.11 -4.15
N ASP A 111 0.25 1.01 -3.18
CA ASP A 111 1.41 1.89 -3.08
C ASP A 111 2.67 1.35 -3.76
N ASN A 112 2.56 0.30 -4.58
CA ASN A 112 3.67 -0.12 -5.43
C ASN A 112 3.95 0.86 -6.58
N TYR A 113 3.00 1.77 -6.85
CA TYR A 113 3.19 2.90 -7.74
C TYR A 113 2.43 4.14 -7.22
N TYR A 114 3.06 5.30 -7.11
CA TYR A 114 2.44 6.58 -6.71
C TYR A 114 3.09 7.83 -7.35
N MET A 115 3.49 7.75 -8.61
CA MET A 115 3.98 8.87 -9.43
C MET A 115 5.20 9.64 -8.88
N ARG A 116 5.87 9.14 -7.86
CA ARG A 116 7.06 9.73 -7.24
C ARG A 116 8.09 8.62 -7.03
N PHE A 117 9.33 9.03 -6.80
CA PHE A 117 10.37 8.05 -6.45
C PHE A 117 9.91 7.20 -5.25
N PRO A 118 10.08 5.86 -5.30
CA PRO A 118 9.64 4.97 -4.24
C PRO A 118 10.24 5.36 -2.89
N ASN A 119 9.43 5.38 -1.84
CA ASN A 119 9.92 5.61 -0.49
C ASN A 119 10.57 4.32 0.06
N LEU A 120 11.83 4.12 -0.27
CA LEU A 120 12.57 2.91 0.11
C LEU A 120 12.86 2.82 1.60
N TYR A 121 12.83 3.95 2.31
CA TYR A 121 13.06 4.01 3.75
C TYR A 121 12.38 5.23 4.38
N THR A 122 11.61 5.01 5.43
CA THR A 122 10.98 6.11 6.18
C THR A 122 11.92 6.60 7.29
N ILE A 123 11.92 7.91 7.59
CA ILE A 123 12.77 8.50 8.64
C ILE A 123 12.45 7.88 10.01
N ARG A 124 11.18 7.59 10.30
CA ARG A 124 10.77 6.90 11.53
C ARG A 124 11.30 5.46 11.65
N GLY A 125 11.79 4.91 10.55
CA GLY A 125 12.16 3.54 10.44
C GLY A 125 11.02 2.66 9.92
N THR A 126 11.39 1.59 9.29
CA THR A 126 10.50 0.54 8.80
C THR A 126 11.32 -0.74 8.65
N SER A 127 10.67 -1.86 8.39
CA SER A 127 11.35 -3.04 7.83
C SER A 127 12.03 -2.65 6.52
N TYR A 128 13.14 -3.29 6.20
CA TYR A 128 13.82 -3.07 4.94
C TYR A 128 12.87 -3.35 3.78
N ARG A 129 12.73 -2.37 2.89
CA ARG A 129 11.97 -2.50 1.64
C ARG A 129 12.91 -3.01 0.57
N ASP A 130 12.73 -4.27 0.16
CA ASP A 130 13.58 -4.90 -0.83
C ASP A 130 13.33 -4.32 -2.22
N THR A 131 14.31 -3.54 -2.70
CA THR A 131 14.25 -2.90 -4.01
C THR A 131 14.12 -3.91 -5.15
N LYS A 132 14.72 -5.11 -4.99
CA LYS A 132 14.58 -6.16 -6.00
C LYS A 132 13.14 -6.66 -6.09
N SER A 133 12.52 -6.96 -4.98
CA SER A 133 11.11 -7.38 -4.95
C SER A 133 10.20 -6.26 -5.47
N TRP A 134 10.52 -4.99 -5.15
CA TRP A 134 9.72 -3.86 -5.62
C TRP A 134 9.77 -3.70 -7.14
N TYR A 135 10.98 -3.70 -7.76
CA TYR A 135 11.02 -3.58 -9.22
C TYR A 135 10.38 -4.79 -9.92
N GLN A 136 10.47 -6.01 -9.35
CA GLN A 136 9.77 -7.19 -9.86
C GLN A 136 8.25 -7.02 -9.78
N SER A 137 7.74 -6.36 -8.76
CA SER A 137 6.33 -6.00 -8.65
C SER A 137 5.90 -4.97 -9.69
N VAL A 138 6.79 -4.04 -10.06
CA VAL A 138 6.57 -3.12 -11.20
C VAL A 138 6.52 -3.90 -12.51
N ASP A 139 7.45 -4.85 -12.73
CA ASP A 139 7.43 -5.71 -13.92
C ASP A 139 6.16 -6.59 -13.99
N ALA A 140 5.66 -7.04 -12.83
CA ALA A 140 4.38 -7.76 -12.76
C ALA A 140 3.21 -6.88 -13.21
N MET A 141 3.14 -5.62 -12.77
CA MET A 141 2.11 -4.68 -13.25
C MET A 141 2.18 -4.46 -14.77
N ARG A 142 3.40 -4.29 -15.30
CA ARG A 142 3.63 -4.11 -16.74
C ARG A 142 3.18 -5.32 -17.57
N SER A 143 3.34 -6.54 -17.04
CA SER A 143 2.98 -7.77 -17.75
C SER A 143 1.49 -7.90 -18.06
N TYR A 144 0.63 -7.21 -17.29
CA TYR A 144 -0.81 -7.17 -17.57
C TYR A 144 -1.18 -6.25 -18.73
N LYS A 145 -0.29 -5.33 -19.16
CA LYS A 145 -0.55 -4.32 -20.17
C LYS A 145 -1.88 -3.59 -19.93
N PRO A 146 -2.06 -2.99 -18.74
CA PRO A 146 -3.35 -2.44 -18.35
C PRO A 146 -3.69 -1.19 -19.15
N GLU A 147 -4.99 -1.03 -19.45
CA GLU A 147 -5.55 0.22 -19.97
C GLU A 147 -5.67 1.30 -18.88
N TYR A 148 -5.84 0.86 -17.61
CA TYR A 148 -5.93 1.75 -16.46
C TYR A 148 -5.06 1.25 -15.33
N LEU A 149 -4.30 2.18 -14.71
CA LEU A 149 -3.53 1.92 -13.50
C LEU A 149 -4.01 2.84 -12.39
N ILE A 150 -4.52 2.26 -11.31
CA ILE A 150 -5.08 2.97 -10.16
C ILE A 150 -4.17 2.74 -8.96
N SER A 151 -3.62 3.83 -8.41
CA SER A 151 -2.81 3.82 -7.18
C SER A 151 -3.60 4.36 -6.00
N CYS A 152 -3.13 4.11 -4.77
CA CYS A 152 -3.73 4.70 -3.57
C CYS A 152 -3.46 6.20 -3.44
N HIS A 153 -2.40 6.70 -4.08
CA HIS A 153 -1.99 8.10 -4.01
C HIS A 153 -1.81 8.69 -5.41
N GLY A 154 -2.46 9.82 -5.66
CA GLY A 154 -2.40 10.55 -6.92
C GLY A 154 -3.50 10.15 -7.92
N PRO A 155 -3.51 10.77 -9.12
CA PRO A 155 -4.46 10.43 -10.17
C PRO A 155 -4.16 9.05 -10.77
N PHE A 156 -5.20 8.39 -11.29
CA PHE A 156 -5.01 7.17 -12.09
C PHE A 156 -4.34 7.50 -13.44
N LEU A 157 -3.69 6.51 -14.03
CA LEU A 157 -3.16 6.58 -15.39
C LEU A 157 -4.11 5.86 -16.35
N SER A 158 -4.19 6.35 -17.58
CA SER A 158 -4.99 5.76 -18.66
C SER A 158 -4.16 5.69 -19.95
N GLY A 159 -4.29 4.56 -20.64
CA GLY A 159 -3.58 4.24 -21.89
C GLY A 159 -2.36 3.36 -21.66
N GLU A 160 -2.30 2.21 -22.36
CA GLU A 160 -1.23 1.21 -22.21
C GLU A 160 0.16 1.84 -22.39
N ASP A 161 0.35 2.66 -23.43
CA ASP A 161 1.65 3.29 -23.71
C ASP A 161 2.08 4.27 -22.62
N VAL A 162 1.15 5.05 -22.07
CA VAL A 162 1.42 6.01 -20.99
C VAL A 162 1.80 5.25 -19.72
N ILE A 163 1.08 4.18 -19.42
CA ILE A 163 1.34 3.35 -18.22
C ILE A 163 2.69 2.66 -18.36
N GLU A 164 2.99 2.08 -19.53
CA GLU A 164 4.27 1.42 -19.79
C GLU A 164 5.46 2.39 -19.65
N GLU A 165 5.35 3.61 -20.21
CA GLU A 165 6.37 4.64 -20.04
C GLU A 165 6.59 4.97 -18.56
N ARG A 166 5.51 5.23 -17.82
CA ARG A 166 5.58 5.59 -16.41
C ARG A 166 6.15 4.47 -15.54
N LEU A 167 5.72 3.24 -15.74
CA LEU A 167 6.24 2.10 -15.00
C LEU A 167 7.70 1.79 -15.37
N THR A 168 8.11 2.04 -16.62
CA THR A 168 9.52 1.89 -17.04
C THR A 168 10.44 2.89 -16.34
N ILE A 169 9.99 4.15 -16.19
CA ILE A 169 10.75 5.19 -15.45
C ILE A 169 10.83 4.84 -13.96
N TYR A 170 9.76 4.24 -13.42
CA TYR A 170 9.64 3.92 -12.01
C TYR A 170 10.45 2.67 -11.61
N ARG A 171 10.73 1.78 -12.56
CA ARG A 171 11.46 0.54 -12.40
C ARG A 171 12.97 0.75 -12.23
#